data_b207bd64eddc65961897cefeb5561afe
#
_entry.id   b207bd64eddc65961897cefeb5561afe
#
_cell.length_a   1.000
_cell.length_b   1.000
_cell.length_c   1.000
_cell.angle_alpha   90.00
_cell.angle_beta   90.00
_cell.angle_gamma   90.00
#
_symmetry.space_group_name_H-M   'P 1'
#
loop_
_entity.id
_entity.type
_entity.pdbx_description
1 polymer ?
#
loop_
_entity_poly.entity_id
_entity_poly.type
_entity_poly.pdbx_seq_one_letter_code
_entity_poly.pdbx_strand_id
1 'polypeptide(L)'
;MTAAPAEDTTPRQIRRPSAVIRGLLLDSARQLFAAKGYAGASTREIAEAAGVRETLIFRHFGNKAGLFRAAVVDPFRGIIEGFVDDWEATHESNTMTTHELTGAWITSLHALMRDNRELVVALITANDFDDETDSGELPITDAFARPIRRLEKFTRREMAGRGLATDPTIGVRATFGMVMSMAVLDDWFFAGVARRPGTAAITREMTDMVVFGIAGQTVSSGGQG
;
A
#
# COMPACT_ATOMS: atom_id res chain seq x y z
N MET A 1 -35.65 52.96 -38.35
CA MET A 1 -34.54 52.65 -37.40
C MET A 1 -34.87 51.34 -36.75
N THR A 2 -34.32 50.24 -37.29
CA THR A 2 -34.59 48.90 -36.81
C THR A 2 -33.43 48.53 -35.87
N ALA A 3 -33.72 48.31 -34.60
CA ALA A 3 -32.72 47.88 -33.62
C ALA A 3 -32.34 46.42 -33.87
N ALA A 4 -31.04 46.13 -33.99
CA ALA A 4 -30.50 44.79 -34.08
C ALA A 4 -30.65 44.05 -32.73
N PRO A 5 -30.93 42.73 -32.73
CA PRO A 5 -30.98 41.97 -31.49
C PRO A 5 -29.56 41.80 -30.91
N ALA A 6 -29.43 42.02 -29.60
CA ALA A 6 -28.21 41.79 -28.85
C ALA A 6 -27.89 40.28 -28.88
N GLU A 7 -26.70 39.91 -29.34
CA GLU A 7 -26.17 38.55 -29.24
C GLU A 7 -25.89 38.21 -27.77
N ASP A 8 -26.64 37.25 -27.26
CA ASP A 8 -26.43 36.65 -25.94
C ASP A 8 -25.14 35.81 -25.95
N THR A 9 -24.02 36.43 -25.58
CA THR A 9 -22.72 35.79 -25.49
C THR A 9 -22.56 35.16 -24.08
N THR A 10 -23.41 34.20 -23.76
CA THR A 10 -23.19 33.35 -22.57
C THR A 10 -21.97 32.48 -22.85
N PRO A 11 -20.91 32.53 -22.02
CA PRO A 11 -19.71 31.71 -22.22
C PRO A 11 -20.08 30.22 -22.17
N ARG A 12 -19.90 29.53 -23.27
CA ARG A 12 -20.11 28.07 -23.39
C ARG A 12 -19.15 27.39 -22.44
N GLN A 13 -19.65 26.97 -21.26
CA GLN A 13 -18.89 26.27 -20.23
C GLN A 13 -18.30 25.01 -20.87
N ILE A 14 -16.98 25.01 -21.09
CA ILE A 14 -16.25 23.86 -21.67
C ILE A 14 -16.44 22.68 -20.74
N ARG A 15 -17.21 21.71 -21.20
CA ARG A 15 -17.52 20.48 -20.45
C ARG A 15 -16.24 19.66 -20.37
N ARG A 16 -15.62 19.56 -19.18
CA ARG A 16 -14.42 18.77 -18.97
C ARG A 16 -14.69 17.31 -19.39
N PRO A 17 -13.76 16.63 -20.09
CA PRO A 17 -13.89 15.21 -20.43
C PRO A 17 -14.07 14.34 -19.19
N SER A 18 -14.83 13.27 -19.30
CA SER A 18 -15.13 12.34 -18.18
C SER A 18 -13.87 11.77 -17.55
N ALA A 19 -12.85 11.45 -18.33
CA ALA A 19 -11.56 10.95 -17.83
C ALA A 19 -10.81 11.99 -16.97
N VAL A 20 -10.86 13.27 -17.35
CA VAL A 20 -10.24 14.36 -16.56
C VAL A 20 -10.95 14.53 -15.22
N ILE A 21 -12.29 14.51 -15.22
CA ILE A 21 -13.08 14.58 -13.98
C ILE A 21 -12.75 13.40 -13.07
N ARG A 22 -12.68 12.19 -13.62
CA ARG A 22 -12.33 10.98 -12.87
C ARG A 22 -10.93 11.10 -12.24
N GLY A 23 -9.94 11.59 -12.98
CA GLY A 23 -8.58 11.84 -12.46
C GLY A 23 -8.57 12.83 -11.30
N LEU A 24 -9.24 13.99 -11.45
CA LEU A 24 -9.34 15.01 -10.40
C LEU A 24 -9.97 14.45 -9.12
N LEU A 25 -11.03 13.64 -9.24
CA LEU A 25 -11.68 12.99 -8.10
C LEU A 25 -10.76 12.00 -7.42
N LEU A 26 -10.01 11.17 -8.16
CA LEU A 26 -9.07 10.21 -7.59
C LEU A 26 -7.92 10.91 -6.85
N ASP A 27 -7.35 11.97 -7.41
CA ASP A 27 -6.26 12.72 -6.81
C ASP A 27 -6.71 13.42 -5.51
N SER A 28 -7.86 14.10 -5.55
CA SER A 28 -8.44 14.74 -4.36
C SER A 28 -8.84 13.74 -3.28
N ALA A 29 -9.40 12.59 -3.68
CA ALA A 29 -9.76 11.50 -2.76
C ALA A 29 -8.52 10.93 -2.06
N ARG A 30 -7.44 10.67 -2.82
CA ARG A 30 -6.19 10.15 -2.25
C ARG A 30 -5.62 11.08 -1.18
N GLN A 31 -5.57 12.38 -1.46
CA GLN A 31 -5.08 13.39 -0.51
C GLN A 31 -5.94 13.47 0.75
N LEU A 32 -7.27 13.50 0.60
CA LEU A 32 -8.18 13.63 1.74
C LEU A 32 -8.25 12.35 2.58
N PHE A 33 -8.24 11.17 1.96
CA PHE A 33 -8.16 9.91 2.69
C PHE A 33 -6.83 9.74 3.44
N ALA A 34 -5.72 10.17 2.87
CA ALA A 34 -4.43 10.16 3.56
C ALA A 34 -4.40 11.13 4.75
N ALA A 35 -5.00 12.32 4.60
CA ALA A 35 -4.98 13.36 5.64
C ALA A 35 -5.98 13.12 6.78
N LYS A 36 -7.17 12.59 6.48
CA LYS A 36 -8.30 12.49 7.42
C LYS A 36 -8.75 11.06 7.72
N GLY A 37 -8.16 10.07 7.06
CA GLY A 37 -8.62 8.69 7.05
C GLY A 37 -9.95 8.50 6.28
N TYR A 38 -10.37 7.25 6.14
CA TYR A 38 -11.61 6.91 5.44
C TYR A 38 -12.83 7.56 6.11
N ALA A 39 -12.98 7.42 7.43
CA ALA A 39 -14.14 7.96 8.17
C ALA A 39 -14.22 9.49 8.11
N GLY A 40 -13.09 10.16 8.28
CA GLY A 40 -13.01 11.61 8.38
C GLY A 40 -13.15 12.39 7.07
N ALA A 41 -12.95 11.74 5.91
CA ALA A 41 -13.11 12.36 4.61
C ALA A 41 -14.56 12.22 4.10
N SER A 42 -15.22 13.30 3.72
CA SER A 42 -16.56 13.26 3.12
C SER A 42 -16.51 13.36 1.59
N THR A 43 -17.48 12.73 0.91
CA THR A 43 -17.64 12.83 -0.56
C THR A 43 -17.82 14.27 -1.01
N ARG A 44 -18.49 15.08 -0.21
CA ARG A 44 -18.67 16.51 -0.47
C ARG A 44 -17.35 17.26 -0.48
N GLU A 45 -16.50 17.09 0.54
CA GLU A 45 -15.18 17.73 0.61
C GLU A 45 -14.27 17.29 -0.55
N ILE A 46 -14.32 16.00 -0.91
CA ILE A 46 -13.57 15.47 -2.05
C ILE A 46 -14.01 16.13 -3.36
N ALA A 47 -15.31 16.26 -3.59
CA ALA A 47 -15.84 16.90 -4.77
C ALA A 47 -15.49 18.40 -4.83
N GLU A 48 -15.58 19.11 -3.70
CA GLU A 48 -15.18 20.50 -3.55
C GLU A 48 -13.68 20.69 -3.88
N ALA A 49 -12.81 19.83 -3.34
CA ALA A 49 -11.38 19.86 -3.61
C ALA A 49 -11.06 19.56 -5.10
N ALA A 50 -11.81 18.66 -5.72
CA ALA A 50 -11.69 18.35 -7.16
C ALA A 50 -12.28 19.44 -8.07
N GLY A 51 -13.01 20.43 -7.51
CA GLY A 51 -13.70 21.48 -8.28
C GLY A 51 -14.81 20.91 -9.17
N VAL A 52 -15.55 19.91 -8.67
CA VAL A 52 -16.65 19.26 -9.37
C VAL A 52 -17.87 19.07 -8.48
N ARG A 53 -19.02 18.66 -9.04
CA ARG A 53 -20.22 18.37 -8.27
C ARG A 53 -20.11 16.99 -7.62
N GLU A 54 -20.55 16.85 -6.39
CA GLU A 54 -20.55 15.58 -5.62
C GLU A 54 -21.28 14.44 -6.36
N THR A 55 -22.34 14.73 -7.08
CA THR A 55 -23.11 13.76 -7.87
C THR A 55 -22.24 13.00 -8.88
N LEU A 56 -21.07 13.56 -9.28
CA LEU A 56 -20.13 12.90 -10.16
C LEU A 56 -19.37 11.77 -9.46
N ILE A 57 -19.18 11.84 -8.15
CA ILE A 57 -18.60 10.72 -7.37
C ILE A 57 -19.52 9.51 -7.48
N PHE A 58 -20.80 9.68 -7.19
CA PHE A 58 -21.78 8.58 -7.27
C PHE A 58 -21.91 8.03 -8.69
N ARG A 59 -21.83 8.89 -9.69
CA ARG A 59 -21.87 8.47 -11.10
C ARG A 59 -20.65 7.68 -11.55
N HIS A 60 -19.43 8.02 -11.06
CA HIS A 60 -18.18 7.41 -11.49
C HIS A 60 -17.75 6.22 -10.64
N PHE A 61 -18.14 6.21 -9.35
CA PHE A 61 -17.62 5.27 -8.37
C PHE A 61 -18.73 4.56 -7.57
N GLY A 62 -19.98 4.94 -7.75
CA GLY A 62 -21.14 4.36 -7.06
C GLY A 62 -21.35 4.92 -5.65
N ASN A 63 -20.33 4.84 -4.79
CA ASN A 63 -20.37 5.31 -3.42
C ASN A 63 -18.97 5.72 -2.94
N LYS A 64 -18.83 6.10 -1.65
CA LYS A 64 -17.55 6.47 -1.03
C LYS A 64 -16.56 5.30 -1.01
N ALA A 65 -17.06 4.08 -0.75
CA ALA A 65 -16.23 2.88 -0.74
C ALA A 65 -15.64 2.57 -2.13
N GLY A 66 -16.45 2.67 -3.20
CA GLY A 66 -15.98 2.53 -4.57
C GLY A 66 -14.95 3.59 -4.97
N LEU A 67 -15.12 4.83 -4.50
CA LEU A 67 -14.12 5.88 -4.68
C LEU A 67 -12.83 5.56 -3.92
N PHE A 68 -12.91 5.12 -2.65
CA PHE A 68 -11.76 4.73 -1.84
C PHE A 68 -11.00 3.58 -2.48
N ARG A 69 -11.73 2.55 -2.91
CA ARG A 69 -11.14 1.42 -3.64
C ARG A 69 -10.35 1.86 -4.86
N ALA A 70 -10.95 2.68 -5.72
CA ALA A 70 -10.30 3.16 -6.94
C ALA A 70 -9.14 4.14 -6.69
N ALA A 71 -9.18 4.92 -5.61
CA ALA A 71 -8.16 5.92 -5.29
C ALA A 71 -7.00 5.36 -4.46
N VAL A 72 -7.23 4.34 -3.63
CA VAL A 72 -6.28 3.87 -2.61
C VAL A 72 -5.98 2.38 -2.77
N VAL A 73 -7.00 1.51 -2.70
CA VAL A 73 -6.82 0.05 -2.64
C VAL A 73 -6.24 -0.50 -3.93
N ASP A 74 -6.86 -0.20 -5.08
CA ASP A 74 -6.43 -0.73 -6.38
C ASP A 74 -5.04 -0.25 -6.79
N PRO A 75 -4.67 1.05 -6.63
CA PRO A 75 -3.31 1.50 -6.88
C PRO A 75 -2.27 0.81 -6.00
N PHE A 76 -2.54 0.69 -4.68
CA PHE A 76 -1.60 0.05 -3.77
C PHE A 76 -1.45 -1.44 -4.05
N ARG A 77 -2.56 -2.14 -4.35
CA ARG A 77 -2.51 -3.53 -4.79
C ARG A 77 -1.63 -3.70 -6.03
N GLY A 78 -1.80 -2.85 -7.05
CA GLY A 78 -0.97 -2.88 -8.25
C GLY A 78 0.52 -2.67 -7.96
N ILE A 79 0.86 -1.76 -7.03
CA ILE A 79 2.23 -1.50 -6.58
C ILE A 79 2.84 -2.75 -5.91
N ILE A 80 2.10 -3.39 -5.01
CA ILE A 80 2.59 -4.60 -4.32
C ILE A 80 2.68 -5.79 -5.27
N GLU A 81 1.72 -5.99 -6.17
CA GLU A 81 1.78 -7.05 -7.18
C GLU A 81 2.99 -6.87 -8.10
N GLY A 82 3.21 -5.65 -8.60
CA GLY A 82 4.39 -5.33 -9.42
C GLY A 82 5.70 -5.55 -8.68
N PHE A 83 5.78 -5.13 -7.42
CA PHE A 83 6.96 -5.38 -6.59
C PHE A 83 7.28 -6.88 -6.42
N VAL A 84 6.24 -7.71 -6.19
CA VAL A 84 6.43 -9.16 -6.08
C VAL A 84 6.83 -9.78 -7.41
N ASP A 85 6.25 -9.32 -8.54
CA ASP A 85 6.61 -9.78 -9.88
C ASP A 85 8.09 -9.49 -10.19
N ASP A 86 8.54 -8.26 -9.95
CA ASP A 86 9.93 -7.83 -10.15
C ASP A 86 10.89 -8.58 -9.23
N TRP A 87 10.48 -8.81 -7.98
CA TRP A 87 11.28 -9.55 -7.01
C TRP A 87 11.50 -11.01 -7.43
N GLU A 88 10.43 -11.72 -7.78
CA GLU A 88 10.48 -13.09 -8.23
C GLU A 88 11.36 -13.20 -9.50
N ALA A 89 11.14 -12.35 -10.50
CA ALA A 89 11.90 -12.36 -11.75
C ALA A 89 13.40 -12.10 -11.53
N THR A 90 13.76 -11.18 -10.63
CA THR A 90 15.15 -10.79 -10.38
C THR A 90 15.91 -11.87 -9.58
N HIS A 91 15.21 -12.60 -8.69
CA HIS A 91 15.85 -13.50 -7.72
C HIS A 91 15.56 -14.99 -7.94
N GLU A 92 14.96 -15.37 -9.07
CA GLU A 92 14.65 -16.78 -9.38
C GLU A 92 15.88 -17.70 -9.43
N SER A 93 17.04 -17.16 -9.80
CA SER A 93 18.30 -17.89 -9.93
C SER A 93 19.45 -17.20 -9.19
N ASN A 94 19.19 -16.73 -7.96
CA ASN A 94 20.17 -15.98 -7.21
C ASN A 94 21.22 -16.88 -6.53
N THR A 95 22.45 -16.36 -6.41
CA THR A 95 23.55 -16.98 -5.67
C THR A 95 23.81 -16.31 -4.32
N MET A 96 22.91 -15.43 -3.89
CA MET A 96 23.04 -14.65 -2.68
C MET A 96 22.92 -15.54 -1.44
N THR A 97 23.62 -15.18 -0.38
CA THR A 97 23.40 -15.78 0.94
C THR A 97 22.02 -15.45 1.46
N THR A 98 21.54 -16.18 2.48
CA THR A 98 20.26 -15.88 3.13
C THR A 98 20.23 -14.45 3.67
N HIS A 99 21.36 -13.98 4.24
CA HIS A 99 21.48 -12.64 4.78
C HIS A 99 21.37 -11.56 3.69
N GLU A 100 22.09 -11.74 2.58
CA GLU A 100 22.05 -10.79 1.45
C GLU A 100 20.66 -10.71 0.82
N LEU A 101 20.02 -11.87 0.59
CA LEU A 101 18.68 -11.91 0.02
C LEU A 101 17.63 -11.27 0.93
N THR A 102 17.69 -11.58 2.24
CA THR A 102 16.79 -10.98 3.25
C THR A 102 17.02 -9.48 3.35
N GLY A 103 18.27 -9.03 3.36
CA GLY A 103 18.63 -7.62 3.42
C GLY A 103 18.17 -6.83 2.20
N ALA A 104 18.35 -7.39 1.01
CA ALA A 104 17.83 -6.80 -0.22
C ALA A 104 16.31 -6.69 -0.21
N TRP A 105 15.60 -7.74 0.23
CA TRP A 105 14.15 -7.74 0.40
C TRP A 105 13.68 -6.64 1.35
N ILE A 106 14.23 -6.61 2.58
CA ILE A 106 13.86 -5.64 3.61
C ILE A 106 14.11 -4.21 3.13
N THR A 107 15.25 -3.96 2.49
CA THR A 107 15.61 -2.63 2.00
C THR A 107 14.66 -2.16 0.89
N SER A 108 14.37 -3.03 -0.08
CA SER A 108 13.46 -2.71 -1.19
C SER A 108 12.02 -2.53 -0.72
N LEU A 109 11.53 -3.39 0.18
CA LEU A 109 10.19 -3.27 0.75
C LEU A 109 10.06 -2.00 1.61
N HIS A 110 11.09 -1.66 2.40
CA HIS A 110 11.09 -0.45 3.21
C HIS A 110 11.01 0.81 2.33
N ALA A 111 11.78 0.86 1.24
CA ALA A 111 11.70 1.96 0.27
C ALA A 111 10.30 2.06 -0.34
N LEU A 112 9.75 0.94 -0.81
CA LEU A 112 8.40 0.88 -1.38
C LEU A 112 7.34 1.43 -0.42
N MET A 113 7.38 1.02 0.86
CA MET A 113 6.43 1.47 1.88
C MET A 113 6.56 2.97 2.18
N ARG A 114 7.79 3.49 2.22
CA ARG A 114 8.05 4.92 2.42
C ARG A 114 7.57 5.76 1.25
N ASP A 115 7.85 5.34 0.03
CA ASP A 115 7.46 6.06 -1.18
C ASP A 115 5.94 6.10 -1.36
N ASN A 116 5.22 5.13 -0.76
CA ASN A 116 3.77 5.02 -0.81
C ASN A 116 3.10 5.22 0.56
N ARG A 117 3.77 5.94 1.49
CA ARG A 117 3.33 6.11 2.89
C ARG A 117 1.88 6.59 2.99
N GLU A 118 1.47 7.55 2.18
CA GLU A 118 0.11 8.09 2.20
C GLU A 118 -0.96 7.04 1.92
N LEU A 119 -0.72 6.17 0.93
CA LEU A 119 -1.63 5.07 0.62
C LEU A 119 -1.69 4.04 1.75
N VAL A 120 -0.54 3.72 2.36
CA VAL A 120 -0.48 2.77 3.47
C VAL A 120 -1.21 3.31 4.70
N VAL A 121 -1.01 4.57 5.04
CA VAL A 121 -1.73 5.23 6.16
C VAL A 121 -3.24 5.24 5.90
N ALA A 122 -3.67 5.59 4.69
CA ALA A 122 -5.08 5.58 4.32
C ALA A 122 -5.71 4.17 4.45
N LEU A 123 -4.96 3.12 4.06
CA LEU A 123 -5.41 1.72 4.20
C LEU A 123 -5.52 1.28 5.66
N ILE A 124 -4.52 1.58 6.50
CA ILE A 124 -4.54 1.22 7.93
C ILE A 124 -5.74 1.87 8.64
N THR A 125 -5.99 3.15 8.33
CA THR A 125 -7.09 3.90 8.96
C THR A 125 -8.48 3.52 8.44
N ALA A 126 -8.55 2.76 7.35
CA ALA A 126 -9.81 2.31 6.76
C ALA A 126 -10.21 0.88 7.19
N ASN A 127 -9.32 0.12 7.81
CA ASN A 127 -9.55 -1.30 8.13
C ASN A 127 -10.73 -1.57 9.08
N ASP A 128 -11.14 -0.57 9.88
CA ASP A 128 -12.24 -0.69 10.84
C ASP A 128 -13.64 -0.50 10.19
N PHE A 129 -13.71 -0.26 8.88
CA PHE A 129 -14.96 0.11 8.18
C PHE A 129 -15.44 -0.90 7.14
N ASP A 130 -14.91 -2.13 7.17
CA ASP A 130 -15.29 -3.21 6.26
C ASP A 130 -16.78 -3.65 6.40
N ASP A 131 -17.47 -3.25 7.50
CA ASP A 131 -18.84 -3.65 7.79
C ASP A 131 -19.92 -2.87 7.00
N GLU A 132 -19.58 -1.76 6.33
CA GLU A 132 -20.56 -0.96 5.57
C GLU A 132 -20.65 -1.28 4.08
N THR A 133 -19.86 -2.21 3.58
CA THR A 133 -19.89 -2.58 2.17
C THR A 133 -20.89 -3.69 1.89
N ASP A 134 -22.17 -3.37 1.93
CA ASP A 134 -23.30 -4.18 1.38
C ASP A 134 -23.20 -4.37 -0.16
N SER A 135 -22.04 -4.08 -0.76
CA SER A 135 -21.82 -4.09 -2.21
C SER A 135 -21.16 -5.36 -2.75
N GLY A 136 -20.90 -6.38 -1.91
CA GLY A 136 -20.25 -7.63 -2.37
C GLY A 136 -18.80 -7.42 -2.86
N GLU A 137 -18.19 -6.29 -2.55
CA GLU A 137 -16.84 -5.96 -2.92
C GLU A 137 -15.84 -6.65 -1.98
N LEU A 138 -14.70 -7.09 -2.54
CA LEU A 138 -13.66 -7.78 -1.80
C LEU A 138 -13.17 -6.92 -0.62
N PRO A 139 -13.10 -7.48 0.60
CA PRO A 139 -12.51 -6.81 1.75
C PRO A 139 -11.11 -6.27 1.43
N ILE A 140 -10.70 -5.18 2.07
CA ILE A 140 -9.35 -4.60 1.92
C ILE A 140 -8.27 -5.67 2.17
N THR A 141 -8.53 -6.56 3.13
CA THR A 141 -7.68 -7.71 3.47
C THR A 141 -7.40 -8.64 2.29
N ASP A 142 -8.36 -8.84 1.40
CA ASP A 142 -8.19 -9.72 0.23
C ASP A 142 -7.26 -9.14 -0.84
N ALA A 143 -7.13 -7.82 -0.89
CA ALA A 143 -6.19 -7.15 -1.79
C ALA A 143 -4.72 -7.56 -1.54
N PHE A 144 -4.38 -7.92 -0.29
CA PHE A 144 -3.04 -8.34 0.11
C PHE A 144 -2.85 -9.86 0.12
N ALA A 145 -3.93 -10.63 0.19
CA ALA A 145 -3.86 -12.07 0.36
C ALA A 145 -3.08 -12.78 -0.76
N ARG A 146 -3.27 -12.34 -2.01
CA ARG A 146 -2.58 -12.94 -3.17
C ARG A 146 -1.07 -12.64 -3.19
N PRO A 147 -0.63 -11.38 -3.09
CA PRO A 147 0.79 -11.04 -2.99
C PRO A 147 1.50 -11.76 -1.83
N ILE A 148 0.91 -11.78 -0.63
CA ILE A 148 1.48 -12.44 0.53
C ILE A 148 1.64 -13.95 0.30
N ARG A 149 0.63 -14.64 -0.25
CA ARG A 149 0.74 -16.07 -0.59
C ARG A 149 1.85 -16.36 -1.62
N ARG A 150 2.06 -15.47 -2.59
CA ARG A 150 3.16 -15.61 -3.55
C ARG A 150 4.51 -15.50 -2.85
N LEU A 151 4.68 -14.53 -1.98
CA LEU A 151 5.89 -14.38 -1.16
C LEU A 151 6.14 -15.58 -0.26
N GLU A 152 5.12 -16.14 0.38
CA GLU A 152 5.25 -17.37 1.16
C GLU A 152 5.74 -18.54 0.31
N LYS A 153 5.19 -18.70 -0.89
CA LYS A 153 5.61 -19.75 -1.82
C LYS A 153 7.06 -19.56 -2.28
N PHE A 154 7.44 -18.33 -2.59
CA PHE A 154 8.83 -18.00 -2.94
C PHE A 154 9.78 -18.31 -1.79
N THR A 155 9.49 -17.79 -0.58
CA THR A 155 10.30 -18.00 0.61
C THR A 155 10.41 -19.49 0.96
N ARG A 156 9.33 -20.26 0.85
CA ARG A 156 9.34 -21.72 1.10
C ARG A 156 10.30 -22.45 0.15
N ARG A 157 10.31 -22.09 -1.13
CA ARG A 157 11.23 -22.67 -2.12
C ARG A 157 12.69 -22.33 -1.80
N GLU A 158 12.96 -21.05 -1.50
CA GLU A 158 14.30 -20.59 -1.15
C GLU A 158 14.84 -21.25 0.13
N MET A 159 14.03 -21.33 1.17
CA MET A 159 14.41 -21.96 2.44
C MET A 159 14.65 -23.47 2.28
N ALA A 160 13.79 -24.18 1.55
CA ALA A 160 13.97 -25.61 1.26
C ALA A 160 15.25 -25.85 0.46
N GLY A 161 15.56 -25.04 -0.54
CA GLY A 161 16.81 -25.14 -1.33
C GLY A 161 18.07 -24.90 -0.48
N ARG A 162 17.96 -24.23 0.65
CA ARG A 162 19.05 -23.96 1.62
C ARG A 162 19.08 -24.94 2.80
N GLY A 163 18.21 -25.95 2.81
CA GLY A 163 18.11 -26.93 3.89
C GLY A 163 17.49 -26.38 5.18
N LEU A 164 16.75 -25.26 5.11
CA LEU A 164 16.09 -24.61 6.24
C LEU A 164 14.62 -25.06 6.30
N ALA A 165 14.25 -25.79 7.35
CA ALA A 165 12.88 -26.27 7.60
C ALA A 165 12.12 -25.25 8.46
N THR A 166 11.65 -24.16 7.87
CA THR A 166 10.83 -23.15 8.58
C THR A 166 9.49 -22.99 7.89
N ASP A 167 8.43 -22.71 8.66
CA ASP A 167 7.16 -22.28 8.10
C ASP A 167 7.21 -20.78 7.77
N PRO A 168 7.18 -20.41 6.49
CA PRO A 168 7.28 -19.00 6.09
C PRO A 168 6.00 -18.21 6.41
N THR A 169 4.90 -18.87 6.78
CA THR A 169 3.59 -18.23 6.94
C THR A 169 3.62 -17.08 7.95
N ILE A 170 4.18 -17.32 9.15
CA ILE A 170 4.33 -16.30 10.18
C ILE A 170 5.51 -15.38 9.85
N GLY A 171 6.65 -15.96 9.44
CA GLY A 171 7.87 -15.22 9.16
C GLY A 171 7.68 -14.13 8.09
N VAL A 172 7.02 -14.44 6.98
CA VAL A 172 6.73 -13.48 5.90
C VAL A 172 5.83 -12.35 6.40
N ARG A 173 4.74 -12.67 7.14
CA ARG A 173 3.82 -11.66 7.67
C ARG A 173 4.46 -10.78 8.74
N ALA A 174 5.22 -11.39 9.65
CA ALA A 174 5.92 -10.67 10.71
C ALA A 174 6.97 -9.71 10.12
N THR A 175 7.76 -10.18 9.15
CA THR A 175 8.74 -9.33 8.45
C THR A 175 8.06 -8.20 7.69
N PHE A 176 6.98 -8.48 6.96
CA PHE A 176 6.21 -7.46 6.26
C PHE A 176 5.66 -6.41 7.23
N GLY A 177 5.04 -6.84 8.34
CA GLY A 177 4.50 -5.95 9.37
C GLY A 177 5.58 -5.10 10.03
N MET A 178 6.73 -5.70 10.37
CA MET A 178 7.88 -4.99 10.94
C MET A 178 8.41 -3.92 9.98
N VAL A 179 8.63 -4.27 8.72
CA VAL A 179 9.16 -3.33 7.72
C VAL A 179 8.15 -2.21 7.45
N MET A 180 6.87 -2.55 7.30
CA MET A 180 5.80 -1.57 7.10
C MET A 180 5.74 -0.58 8.27
N SER A 181 5.76 -1.08 9.50
CA SER A 181 5.70 -0.23 10.70
C SER A 181 6.89 0.71 10.77
N MET A 182 8.11 0.21 10.54
CA MET A 182 9.34 1.02 10.58
C MET A 182 9.44 2.03 9.42
N ALA A 183 8.79 1.75 8.29
CA ALA A 183 8.78 2.66 7.15
C ALA A 183 7.71 3.76 7.28
N VAL A 184 6.56 3.45 7.89
CA VAL A 184 5.37 4.30 7.87
C VAL A 184 5.18 5.05 9.19
N LEU A 185 5.52 4.43 10.33
CA LEU A 185 5.34 4.96 11.68
C LEU A 185 6.67 5.40 12.34
N ASP A 186 7.70 5.57 11.54
CA ASP A 186 9.06 5.87 11.99
C ASP A 186 9.12 7.16 12.85
N ASP A 187 8.30 8.17 12.56
CA ASP A 187 8.20 9.39 13.37
C ASP A 187 7.69 9.11 14.79
N TRP A 188 6.85 8.09 14.97
CA TRP A 188 6.36 7.70 16.29
C TRP A 188 7.41 6.90 17.05
N PHE A 189 8.03 5.92 16.38
CA PHE A 189 9.03 5.06 17.04
C PHE A 189 10.31 5.79 17.43
N PHE A 190 10.70 6.80 16.66
CA PHE A 190 11.88 7.59 16.94
C PHE A 190 11.59 8.97 17.55
N ALA A 191 10.36 9.20 18.05
CA ALA A 191 10.03 10.40 18.79
C ALA A 191 10.91 10.52 20.06
N GLY A 192 11.57 11.66 20.24
CA GLY A 192 12.45 11.90 21.40
C GLY A 192 13.83 11.23 21.34
N VAL A 193 14.16 10.50 20.28
CA VAL A 193 15.50 9.94 20.07
C VAL A 193 16.43 11.06 19.63
N ALA A 194 17.49 11.33 20.42
CA ALA A 194 18.41 12.44 20.19
C ALA A 194 19.12 12.39 18.81
N ARG A 195 19.42 11.19 18.32
CA ARG A 195 19.97 10.96 16.98
C ARG A 195 19.20 9.84 16.30
N ARG A 196 18.32 10.21 15.39
CA ARG A 196 17.52 9.25 14.60
C ARG A 196 18.45 8.38 13.74
N PRO A 197 18.29 7.04 13.75
CA PRO A 197 19.04 6.16 12.86
C PRO A 197 18.68 6.45 11.39
N GLY A 198 19.65 6.33 10.50
CA GLY A 198 19.40 6.38 9.07
C GLY A 198 18.77 5.08 8.56
N THR A 199 18.10 5.14 7.40
CA THR A 199 17.44 4.00 6.75
C THR A 199 18.34 2.75 6.67
N ALA A 200 19.59 2.91 6.26
CA ALA A 200 20.54 1.80 6.15
C ALA A 200 20.83 1.10 7.50
N ALA A 201 20.81 1.84 8.62
CA ALA A 201 20.98 1.25 9.94
C ALA A 201 19.72 0.49 10.35
N ILE A 202 18.53 1.06 10.09
CA ILE A 202 17.24 0.43 10.39
C ILE A 202 17.08 -0.88 9.59
N THR A 203 17.31 -0.84 8.28
CA THR A 203 17.14 -2.03 7.43
C THR A 203 18.15 -3.13 7.74
N ARG A 204 19.39 -2.79 8.09
CA ARG A 204 20.39 -3.76 8.52
C ARG A 204 19.96 -4.45 9.82
N GLU A 205 19.58 -3.70 10.84
CA GLU A 205 19.12 -4.26 12.13
C GLU A 205 17.90 -5.19 11.95
N MET A 206 16.92 -4.77 11.14
CA MET A 206 15.78 -5.63 10.81
C MET A 206 16.23 -6.92 10.09
N THR A 207 17.22 -6.85 9.21
CA THR A 207 17.78 -8.01 8.52
C THR A 207 18.41 -8.99 9.51
N ASP A 208 19.24 -8.47 10.41
CA ASP A 208 19.90 -9.28 11.43
C ASP A 208 18.86 -9.96 12.34
N MET A 209 17.84 -9.24 12.80
CA MET A 209 16.74 -9.80 13.61
C MET A 209 16.02 -10.95 12.89
N VAL A 210 15.71 -10.81 11.60
CA VAL A 210 15.02 -11.85 10.82
C VAL A 210 15.93 -13.07 10.62
N VAL A 211 17.18 -12.85 10.22
CA VAL A 211 18.13 -13.94 9.92
C VAL A 211 18.52 -14.71 11.19
N PHE A 212 18.80 -14.02 12.30
CA PHE A 212 19.09 -14.67 13.58
C PHE A 212 17.88 -15.41 14.14
N GLY A 213 16.66 -14.88 13.97
CA GLY A 213 15.43 -15.57 14.33
C GLY A 213 15.25 -16.88 13.56
N ILE A 214 15.57 -16.91 12.27
CA ILE A 214 15.54 -18.12 11.44
C ILE A 214 16.61 -19.12 11.91
N ALA A 215 17.85 -18.68 12.15
CA ALA A 215 18.94 -19.54 12.61
C ALA A 215 18.65 -20.15 13.99
N GLY A 216 18.02 -19.40 14.90
CA GLY A 216 17.63 -19.89 16.23
C GLY A 216 16.60 -21.01 16.20
N GLN A 217 15.71 -21.05 15.22
CA GLN A 217 14.71 -22.12 15.06
C GLN A 217 15.33 -23.46 14.64
N THR A 218 16.44 -23.44 13.88
CA THR A 218 17.13 -24.66 13.46
C THR A 218 17.86 -25.38 14.60
N VAL A 219 18.31 -24.65 15.60
CA VAL A 219 18.99 -25.21 16.79
C VAL A 219 17.98 -25.88 17.76
N SER A 220 16.75 -25.36 17.86
CA SER A 220 15.73 -25.89 18.75
C SER A 220 15.10 -27.21 18.26
N SER A 221 15.08 -27.47 16.96
CA SER A 221 14.53 -28.70 16.37
C SER A 221 15.48 -29.90 16.41
N GLY A 222 16.76 -29.69 16.70
CA GLY A 222 17.78 -30.76 16.82
C GLY A 222 17.95 -31.37 18.20
N GLY A 223 17.19 -30.91 19.20
CA GLY A 223 17.37 -31.29 20.64
C GLY A 223 16.34 -32.25 21.22
N GLN A 224 15.48 -32.90 20.44
CA GLN A 224 14.57 -33.95 20.91
C GLN A 224 14.82 -35.23 20.07
N GLY A 225 15.84 -35.95 20.48
CA GLY A 225 16.15 -37.30 20.05
C GLY A 225 16.50 -38.14 21.29
#